data_fd005fc462da325fc56980e538e8dab7
#
_entry.id   fd005fc462da325fc56980e538e8dab7
#
_cell.length_a   1.000
_cell.length_b   1.000
_cell.length_c   1.000
_cell.angle_alpha   90.00
_cell.angle_beta   90.00
_cell.angle_gamma   90.00
#
_symmetry.space_group_name_H-M   'P 1'
#
loop_
_entity.id
_entity.type
_entity.pdbx_description
1 polymer ?
#
loop_
_entity_poly.entity_id
_entity_poly.type
_entity_poly.pdbx_seq_one_letter_code
_entity_poly.pdbx_strand_id
1 'polypeptide(L)'
;MSRVSSRTPAPITRDDIVDAAIRVIDRDGPRPSMDDIAREAGITKPRLYRQFADKADLYTEIANRVSRNAFAATGEDMTLMLQPPRVALRRVFTGYAEGILEHPNVFRFLAQAPMAQSAEGAVLQFDLGRDAARRFDKLARAIAEAVPIDTAGIDYLSRAVVGVVVAITDLWLESGPTPADAEFVDQATELVWGLIDGFLRRQGITAAPDTPIFTTLAEVNQARAAD
;
A
#
# COMPACT_ATOMS: atom_id res chain seq x y z
N MET A 1 32.75 -16.83 -41.32
CA MET A 1 32.37 -17.64 -40.18
C MET A 1 32.11 -16.72 -38.97
N SER A 2 30.90 -16.28 -38.79
CA SER A 2 30.52 -15.38 -37.69
C SER A 2 30.31 -16.22 -36.42
N ARG A 3 31.04 -15.92 -35.37
CA ARG A 3 30.84 -16.50 -34.04
C ARG A 3 29.57 -15.90 -33.44
N VAL A 4 28.54 -16.71 -33.33
CA VAL A 4 27.36 -16.41 -32.51
C VAL A 4 27.82 -16.44 -31.05
N SER A 5 27.90 -15.25 -30.47
CA SER A 5 28.21 -15.08 -29.04
C SER A 5 27.00 -15.59 -28.25
N SER A 6 27.10 -16.79 -27.68
CA SER A 6 26.14 -17.32 -26.73
C SER A 6 26.19 -16.53 -25.43
N ARG A 7 25.33 -15.52 -25.31
CA ARG A 7 25.12 -14.83 -24.05
C ARG A 7 24.55 -15.83 -23.04
N THR A 8 25.32 -16.19 -22.06
CA THR A 8 24.81 -16.95 -20.90
C THR A 8 23.67 -16.14 -20.27
N PRO A 9 22.47 -16.73 -20.08
CA PRO A 9 21.37 -16.02 -19.42
C PRO A 9 21.84 -15.53 -18.04
N ALA A 10 21.47 -14.29 -17.69
CA ALA A 10 21.75 -13.76 -16.38
C ALA A 10 21.13 -14.67 -15.29
N PRO A 11 21.78 -14.81 -14.13
CA PRO A 11 21.25 -15.62 -13.05
C PRO A 11 19.93 -15.03 -12.58
N ILE A 12 18.89 -15.89 -12.48
CA ILE A 12 17.57 -15.53 -11.98
C ILE A 12 17.70 -15.02 -10.54
N THR A 13 17.23 -13.82 -10.31
CA THR A 13 17.28 -13.10 -9.04
C THR A 13 16.07 -13.40 -8.16
N ARG A 14 16.11 -12.95 -6.89
CA ARG A 14 14.97 -13.00 -5.97
C ARG A 14 13.77 -12.18 -6.53
N ASP A 15 14.05 -11.03 -7.13
CA ASP A 15 13.04 -10.17 -7.77
C ASP A 15 12.35 -10.84 -8.96
N ASP A 16 13.11 -11.54 -9.82
CA ASP A 16 12.53 -12.29 -10.94
C ASP A 16 11.56 -13.38 -10.48
N ILE A 17 11.83 -13.99 -9.33
CA ILE A 17 10.95 -15.01 -8.74
C ILE A 17 9.67 -14.36 -8.19
N VAL A 18 9.77 -13.18 -7.56
CA VAL A 18 8.59 -12.42 -7.09
C VAL A 18 7.71 -12.03 -8.28
N ASP A 19 8.30 -11.55 -9.37
CA ASP A 19 7.56 -11.19 -10.59
C ASP A 19 6.89 -12.42 -11.22
N ALA A 20 7.57 -13.57 -11.22
CA ALA A 20 6.98 -14.84 -11.66
C ALA A 20 5.80 -15.27 -10.76
N ALA A 21 5.93 -15.12 -9.44
CA ALA A 21 4.86 -15.44 -8.50
C ALA A 21 3.63 -14.54 -8.72
N ILE A 22 3.81 -13.25 -8.94
CA ILE A 22 2.74 -12.30 -9.26
C ILE A 22 2.02 -12.74 -10.55
N ARG A 23 2.75 -13.09 -11.62
CA ARG A 23 2.13 -13.58 -12.86
C ARG A 23 1.31 -14.87 -12.65
N VAL A 24 1.81 -15.80 -11.83
CA VAL A 24 1.06 -17.04 -11.51
C VAL A 24 -0.22 -16.72 -10.75
N ILE A 25 -0.14 -15.82 -9.75
CA ILE A 25 -1.31 -15.42 -8.97
C ILE A 25 -2.36 -14.75 -9.85
N ASP A 26 -1.95 -13.85 -10.74
CA ASP A 26 -2.87 -13.16 -11.64
C ASP A 26 -3.59 -14.11 -12.59
N ARG A 27 -2.86 -15.07 -13.14
CA ARG A 27 -3.38 -16.04 -14.11
C ARG A 27 -4.21 -17.13 -13.46
N ASP A 28 -3.71 -17.72 -12.39
CA ASP A 28 -4.22 -18.98 -11.83
C ASP A 28 -5.01 -18.76 -10.52
N GLY A 29 -5.04 -17.51 -10.00
CA GLY A 29 -5.77 -17.12 -8.79
C GLY A 29 -4.92 -17.10 -7.52
N PRO A 30 -5.54 -16.80 -6.37
CA PRO A 30 -4.83 -16.42 -5.14
C PRO A 30 -4.19 -17.59 -4.37
N ARG A 31 -4.11 -18.78 -4.93
CA ARG A 31 -3.56 -19.97 -4.25
C ARG A 31 -2.47 -20.68 -5.05
N PRO A 32 -1.39 -19.98 -5.44
CA PRO A 32 -0.33 -20.60 -6.22
C PRO A 32 0.40 -21.67 -5.41
N SER A 33 0.88 -22.72 -6.10
CA SER A 33 1.83 -23.67 -5.52
C SER A 33 3.27 -23.20 -5.73
N MET A 34 4.18 -23.61 -4.85
CA MET A 34 5.62 -23.35 -5.03
C MET A 34 6.18 -23.99 -6.30
N ASP A 35 5.54 -25.08 -6.78
CA ASP A 35 5.93 -25.77 -8.02
C ASP A 35 5.54 -24.94 -9.26
N ASP A 36 4.37 -24.29 -9.24
CA ASP A 36 3.93 -23.43 -10.34
C ASP A 36 4.81 -22.18 -10.43
N ILE A 37 5.15 -21.60 -9.29
CA ILE A 37 6.06 -20.45 -9.22
C ILE A 37 7.45 -20.81 -9.72
N ALA A 38 8.00 -21.95 -9.31
CA ALA A 38 9.31 -22.40 -9.78
C ALA A 38 9.30 -22.63 -11.29
N ARG A 39 8.24 -23.24 -11.83
CA ARG A 39 8.05 -23.47 -13.27
C ARG A 39 7.96 -22.15 -14.04
N GLU A 40 7.18 -21.18 -13.56
CA GLU A 40 7.04 -19.88 -14.16
C GLU A 40 8.36 -19.10 -14.16
N ALA A 41 9.12 -19.19 -13.07
CA ALA A 41 10.43 -18.56 -12.94
C ALA A 41 11.55 -19.29 -13.74
N GLY A 42 11.25 -20.44 -14.36
CA GLY A 42 12.25 -21.24 -15.09
C GLY A 42 13.35 -21.82 -14.21
N ILE A 43 13.03 -22.12 -12.94
CA ILE A 43 13.96 -22.70 -11.97
C ILE A 43 13.41 -24.00 -11.37
N THR A 44 14.28 -24.75 -10.73
CA THR A 44 13.88 -25.91 -9.95
C THR A 44 13.38 -25.53 -8.55
N LYS A 45 12.46 -26.34 -7.99
CA LYS A 45 11.96 -26.16 -6.63
C LYS A 45 13.07 -26.04 -5.56
N PRO A 46 14.14 -26.86 -5.57
CA PRO A 46 15.28 -26.67 -4.66
C PRO A 46 15.98 -25.32 -4.81
N ARG A 47 16.01 -24.75 -6.03
CA ARG A 47 16.59 -23.42 -6.26
C ARG A 47 15.68 -22.33 -5.72
N LEU A 48 14.36 -22.50 -5.81
CA LEU A 48 13.39 -21.59 -5.19
C LEU A 48 13.57 -21.54 -3.67
N TYR A 49 13.64 -22.69 -3.01
CA TYR A 49 13.84 -22.77 -1.55
C TYR A 49 15.23 -22.33 -1.06
N ARG A 50 16.19 -22.14 -1.95
CA ARG A 50 17.46 -21.45 -1.60
C ARG A 50 17.31 -19.93 -1.56
N GLN A 51 16.32 -19.39 -2.28
CA GLN A 51 16.05 -17.95 -2.31
C GLN A 51 15.03 -17.52 -1.26
N PHE A 52 14.09 -18.39 -0.93
CA PHE A 52 13.02 -18.17 0.04
C PHE A 52 12.98 -19.33 1.03
N ALA A 53 13.10 -19.02 2.31
CA ALA A 53 13.15 -20.02 3.37
C ALA A 53 11.89 -20.92 3.36
N ASP A 54 10.74 -20.30 3.11
CA ASP A 54 9.44 -20.94 3.03
C ASP A 54 8.47 -20.12 2.16
N LYS A 55 7.22 -20.55 2.14
CA LYS A 55 6.15 -19.86 1.43
C LYS A 55 5.81 -18.51 2.06
N ALA A 56 5.97 -18.35 3.37
CA ALA A 56 5.69 -17.10 4.08
C ALA A 56 6.73 -16.03 3.74
N ASP A 57 8.02 -16.40 3.62
CA ASP A 57 9.08 -15.48 3.18
C ASP A 57 8.81 -14.94 1.76
N LEU A 58 8.39 -15.81 0.82
CA LEU A 58 7.99 -15.38 -0.52
C LEU A 58 6.76 -14.46 -0.47
N TYR A 59 5.77 -14.77 0.37
CA TYR A 59 4.57 -13.95 0.55
C TYR A 59 4.91 -12.56 1.07
N THR A 60 5.81 -12.48 2.05
CA THR A 60 6.29 -11.21 2.60
C THR A 60 6.91 -10.35 1.50
N GLU A 61 7.69 -10.95 0.61
CA GLU A 61 8.34 -10.20 -0.47
C GLU A 61 7.34 -9.73 -1.54
N ILE A 62 6.35 -10.56 -1.90
CA ILE A 62 5.25 -10.16 -2.80
C ILE A 62 4.50 -8.98 -2.19
N ALA A 63 4.15 -9.08 -0.91
CA ALA A 63 3.48 -8.04 -0.16
C ALA A 63 4.26 -6.72 -0.14
N ASN A 64 5.56 -6.79 0.14
CA ASN A 64 6.46 -5.65 0.12
C ASN A 64 6.55 -5.01 -1.28
N ARG A 65 6.56 -5.80 -2.34
CA ARG A 65 6.58 -5.34 -3.72
C ARG A 65 5.30 -4.57 -4.05
N VAL A 66 4.13 -5.16 -3.78
CA VAL A 66 2.82 -4.55 -4.03
C VAL A 66 2.66 -3.27 -3.23
N SER A 67 3.03 -3.30 -1.94
CA SER A 67 3.01 -2.10 -1.09
C SER A 67 3.91 -0.99 -1.65
N ARG A 68 5.13 -1.31 -2.06
CA ARG A 68 6.03 -0.31 -2.65
C ARG A 68 5.44 0.32 -3.90
N ASN A 69 4.87 -0.47 -4.80
CA ASN A 69 4.28 0.00 -6.04
C ASN A 69 3.05 0.88 -5.79
N ALA A 70 2.14 0.45 -4.92
CA ALA A 70 0.94 1.22 -4.56
C ALA A 70 1.27 2.58 -3.93
N PHE A 71 2.36 2.67 -3.16
CA PHE A 71 2.78 3.91 -2.51
C PHE A 71 3.78 4.75 -3.34
N ALA A 72 4.50 4.15 -4.29
CA ALA A 72 5.42 4.90 -5.14
C ALA A 72 4.69 5.93 -6.01
N ALA A 73 3.47 5.62 -6.42
CA ALA A 73 2.63 6.54 -7.20
C ALA A 73 2.10 7.74 -6.40
N THR A 74 2.12 7.68 -5.06
CA THR A 74 1.46 8.68 -4.21
C THR A 74 2.40 9.36 -3.21
N GLY A 75 3.52 8.74 -2.85
CA GLY A 75 4.36 9.18 -1.73
C GLY A 75 5.29 10.37 -1.98
N GLU A 76 5.55 10.72 -3.24
CA GLU A 76 6.51 11.77 -3.62
C GLU A 76 5.87 12.97 -4.31
N ASP A 77 4.55 12.94 -4.54
CA ASP A 77 3.87 14.03 -5.23
C ASP A 77 3.54 15.19 -4.28
N MET A 78 4.51 16.08 -4.08
CA MET A 78 4.33 17.30 -3.29
C MET A 78 3.21 18.21 -3.82
N THR A 79 2.74 17.99 -5.07
CA THR A 79 1.61 18.76 -5.61
C THR A 79 0.30 18.45 -4.90
N LEU A 80 0.19 17.32 -4.19
CA LEU A 80 -0.94 17.00 -3.34
C LEU A 80 -1.18 18.06 -2.25
N MET A 81 -0.10 18.67 -1.74
CA MET A 81 -0.21 19.74 -0.74
C MET A 81 -0.81 21.04 -1.28
N LEU A 82 -0.78 21.24 -2.60
CA LEU A 82 -1.39 22.37 -3.28
C LEU A 82 -2.89 22.17 -3.53
N GLN A 83 -3.42 21.00 -3.22
CA GLN A 83 -4.82 20.63 -3.44
C GLN A 83 -5.60 20.64 -2.12
N PRO A 84 -6.92 20.84 -2.17
CA PRO A 84 -7.80 20.54 -1.05
C PRO A 84 -7.66 19.09 -0.58
N PRO A 85 -7.77 18.81 0.74
CA PRO A 85 -7.56 17.46 1.29
C PRO A 85 -8.39 16.37 0.61
N ARG A 86 -9.68 16.64 0.35
CA ARG A 86 -10.55 15.67 -0.34
C ARG A 86 -10.11 15.39 -1.76
N VAL A 87 -9.68 16.42 -2.49
CA VAL A 87 -9.19 16.26 -3.87
C VAL A 87 -7.89 15.45 -3.88
N ALA A 88 -6.99 15.73 -2.95
CA ALA A 88 -5.75 14.99 -2.79
C ALA A 88 -6.01 13.51 -2.44
N LEU A 89 -6.88 13.24 -1.46
CA LEU A 89 -7.25 11.87 -1.07
C LEU A 89 -7.95 11.13 -2.21
N ARG A 90 -8.89 11.77 -2.90
CA ARG A 90 -9.57 11.18 -4.06
C ARG A 90 -8.57 10.76 -5.14
N ARG A 91 -7.60 11.59 -5.46
CA ARG A 91 -6.54 11.27 -6.41
C ARG A 91 -5.70 10.07 -5.95
N VAL A 92 -5.34 10.04 -4.66
CA VAL A 92 -4.62 8.90 -4.06
C VAL A 92 -5.43 7.61 -4.20
N PHE A 93 -6.72 7.63 -3.84
CA PHE A 93 -7.56 6.44 -3.90
C PHE A 93 -7.92 6.02 -5.32
N THR A 94 -7.99 6.95 -6.28
CA THR A 94 -8.14 6.60 -7.70
C THR A 94 -6.93 5.79 -8.18
N GLY A 95 -5.71 6.28 -7.97
CA GLY A 95 -4.50 5.54 -8.34
C GLY A 95 -4.33 4.22 -7.57
N TYR A 96 -4.77 4.18 -6.31
CA TYR A 96 -4.80 2.95 -5.52
C TYR A 96 -5.76 1.91 -6.11
N ALA A 97 -6.99 2.32 -6.46
CA ALA A 97 -8.00 1.44 -7.07
C ALA A 97 -7.52 0.89 -8.42
N GLU A 98 -6.95 1.75 -9.27
CA GLU A 98 -6.35 1.34 -10.55
C GLU A 98 -5.26 0.27 -10.33
N GLY A 99 -4.34 0.48 -9.39
CA GLY A 99 -3.28 -0.49 -9.08
C GLY A 99 -3.79 -1.82 -8.51
N ILE A 100 -4.88 -1.80 -7.74
CA ILE A 100 -5.53 -3.03 -7.24
C ILE A 100 -6.20 -3.78 -8.40
N LEU A 101 -6.82 -3.07 -9.33
CA LEU A 101 -7.52 -3.68 -10.47
C LEU A 101 -6.55 -4.25 -11.52
N GLU A 102 -5.33 -3.74 -11.61
CA GLU A 102 -4.28 -4.39 -12.42
C GLU A 102 -3.95 -5.81 -11.91
N HIS A 103 -4.02 -6.03 -10.58
CA HIS A 103 -3.64 -7.28 -9.93
C HIS A 103 -4.63 -7.71 -8.83
N PRO A 104 -5.94 -7.89 -9.13
CA PRO A 104 -6.95 -8.17 -8.10
C PRO A 104 -6.72 -9.49 -7.37
N ASN A 105 -6.18 -10.49 -8.06
CA ASN A 105 -5.84 -11.78 -7.45
C ASN A 105 -4.67 -11.69 -6.48
N VAL A 106 -3.73 -10.76 -6.71
CA VAL A 106 -2.61 -10.52 -5.78
C VAL A 106 -3.13 -9.92 -4.48
N PHE A 107 -4.05 -8.96 -4.55
CA PHE A 107 -4.67 -8.42 -3.34
C PHE A 107 -5.46 -9.51 -2.59
N ARG A 108 -6.30 -10.28 -3.30
CA ARG A 108 -7.04 -11.41 -2.69
C ARG A 108 -6.09 -12.45 -2.07
N PHE A 109 -4.96 -12.71 -2.72
CA PHE A 109 -3.92 -13.57 -2.17
C PHE A 109 -3.36 -13.02 -0.86
N LEU A 110 -3.09 -11.72 -0.78
CA LEU A 110 -2.59 -11.08 0.43
C LEU A 110 -3.65 -11.00 1.53
N ALA A 111 -4.91 -10.74 1.17
CA ALA A 111 -6.04 -10.70 2.10
C ALA A 111 -6.43 -12.11 2.62
N GLN A 112 -6.36 -13.12 1.75
CA GLN A 112 -6.66 -14.50 2.07
C GLN A 112 -5.45 -15.31 2.53
N ALA A 113 -4.25 -14.67 2.63
CA ALA A 113 -3.08 -15.37 3.18
C ALA A 113 -3.55 -16.07 4.46
N PRO A 114 -3.53 -17.41 4.50
CA PRO A 114 -4.15 -18.10 5.60
C PRO A 114 -3.56 -17.52 6.86
N MET A 115 -4.43 -17.21 7.82
CA MET A 115 -4.03 -17.26 9.23
C MET A 115 -3.53 -18.70 9.42
N ALA A 116 -2.33 -18.95 8.87
CA ALA A 116 -1.67 -20.22 9.04
C ALA A 116 -1.63 -20.40 10.53
N GLN A 117 -2.05 -21.55 10.98
CA GLN A 117 -2.09 -21.99 12.37
C GLN A 117 -0.70 -21.98 13.06
N SER A 118 0.26 -21.31 12.46
CA SER A 118 1.52 -20.89 13.06
C SER A 118 1.40 -19.42 13.45
N ALA A 119 1.89 -19.07 14.61
CA ALA A 119 1.98 -17.69 15.12
C ALA A 119 2.58 -16.69 14.11
N GLU A 120 3.27 -17.18 13.08
CA GLU A 120 3.89 -16.44 11.99
C GLU A 120 2.92 -15.92 10.91
N GLY A 121 1.81 -16.62 10.63
CA GLY A 121 0.83 -16.19 9.61
C GLY A 121 0.00 -14.97 10.04
N ALA A 122 -0.31 -14.84 11.33
CA ALA A 122 -0.93 -13.63 11.88
C ALA A 122 0.03 -12.43 11.83
N VAL A 123 1.34 -12.68 11.91
CA VAL A 123 2.39 -11.66 11.81
C VAL A 123 2.42 -11.04 10.40
N LEU A 124 2.16 -11.80 9.35
CA LEU A 124 2.27 -11.34 7.96
C LEU A 124 1.25 -10.24 7.60
N GLN A 125 -0.02 -10.43 7.95
CA GLN A 125 -1.04 -9.39 7.73
C GLN A 125 -0.77 -8.13 8.55
N PHE A 126 -0.27 -8.32 9.79
CA PHE A 126 0.14 -7.21 10.64
C PHE A 126 1.38 -6.49 10.10
N ASP A 127 2.32 -7.19 9.45
CA ASP A 127 3.54 -6.59 8.93
C ASP A 127 3.29 -5.75 7.69
N LEU A 128 2.41 -6.17 6.78
CA LEU A 128 1.96 -5.39 5.63
C LEU A 128 1.30 -4.08 6.06
N GLY A 129 0.35 -4.18 6.96
CA GLY A 129 -0.31 -3.01 7.54
C GLY A 129 0.66 -2.11 8.31
N ARG A 130 1.67 -2.69 8.97
CA ARG A 130 2.71 -1.93 9.67
C ARG A 130 3.61 -1.15 8.73
N ASP A 131 4.00 -1.72 7.60
CA ASP A 131 4.86 -1.03 6.62
C ASP A 131 4.12 0.12 5.96
N ALA A 132 2.87 -0.09 5.56
CA ALA A 132 2.00 0.97 5.06
C ALA A 132 1.78 2.06 6.12
N ALA A 133 1.49 1.68 7.36
CA ALA A 133 1.31 2.62 8.47
C ALA A 133 2.60 3.39 8.79
N ARG A 134 3.78 2.75 8.75
CA ARG A 134 5.07 3.44 8.93
C ARG A 134 5.34 4.49 7.84
N ARG A 135 4.94 4.23 6.60
CA ARG A 135 5.08 5.20 5.50
C ARG A 135 4.14 6.38 5.68
N PHE A 136 2.88 6.10 6.02
CA PHE A 136 1.92 7.14 6.33
C PHE A 136 2.38 7.97 7.54
N ASP A 137 2.84 7.34 8.60
CA ASP A 137 3.40 8.00 9.80
C ASP A 137 4.58 8.91 9.44
N LYS A 138 5.51 8.43 8.61
CA LYS A 138 6.65 9.24 8.13
C LYS A 138 6.19 10.47 7.37
N LEU A 139 5.22 10.33 6.45
CA LEU A 139 4.65 11.46 5.71
C LEU A 139 3.94 12.43 6.64
N ALA A 140 3.10 11.93 7.54
CA ALA A 140 2.36 12.76 8.48
C ALA A 140 3.29 13.53 9.45
N ARG A 141 4.39 12.91 9.89
CA ARG A 141 5.42 13.60 10.70
C ARG A 141 6.18 14.64 9.89
N ALA A 142 6.52 14.38 8.63
CA ALA A 142 7.15 15.38 7.77
C ALA A 142 6.26 16.62 7.56
N ILE A 143 4.94 16.43 7.45
CA ILE A 143 3.98 17.53 7.43
C ILE A 143 3.95 18.25 8.79
N ALA A 144 3.95 17.50 9.88
CA ALA A 144 3.95 18.08 11.24
C ALA A 144 5.24 18.84 11.60
N GLU A 145 6.37 18.53 10.96
CA GLU A 145 7.62 19.32 11.11
C GLU A 145 7.49 20.72 10.49
N ALA A 146 6.68 20.85 9.43
CA ALA A 146 6.44 22.13 8.76
C ALA A 146 5.41 22.99 9.50
N VAL A 147 4.64 22.42 10.42
CA VAL A 147 3.55 23.07 11.14
C VAL A 147 3.57 22.56 12.58
N PRO A 148 3.35 23.42 13.60
CA PRO A 148 3.35 23.01 15.00
C PRO A 148 2.12 22.15 15.34
N ILE A 149 2.04 20.96 14.76
CA ILE A 149 1.05 19.93 15.06
C ILE A 149 1.65 18.99 16.10
N ASP A 150 0.89 18.73 17.18
CA ASP A 150 1.29 17.68 18.11
C ASP A 150 1.21 16.31 17.43
N THR A 151 2.32 15.60 17.43
CA THR A 151 2.42 14.26 16.83
C THR A 151 1.97 13.14 17.77
N ALA A 152 1.54 13.47 19.00
CA ALA A 152 1.02 12.47 19.92
C ALA A 152 -0.20 11.75 19.34
N GLY A 153 -0.11 10.42 19.23
CA GLY A 153 -1.17 9.58 18.67
C GLY A 153 -1.19 9.48 17.14
N ILE A 154 -0.22 10.04 16.43
CA ILE A 154 -0.12 9.94 14.96
C ILE A 154 0.08 8.47 14.50
N ASP A 155 0.73 7.65 15.30
CA ASP A 155 0.91 6.22 15.07
C ASP A 155 -0.43 5.45 15.16
N TYR A 156 -1.35 5.86 16.04
CA TYR A 156 -2.72 5.31 16.07
C TYR A 156 -3.51 5.74 14.84
N LEU A 157 -3.41 7.02 14.44
CA LEU A 157 -4.04 7.50 13.21
C LEU A 157 -3.56 6.71 11.99
N SER A 158 -2.25 6.56 11.86
CA SER A 158 -1.63 5.83 10.74
C SER A 158 -2.13 4.40 10.64
N ARG A 159 -2.25 3.69 11.76
CA ARG A 159 -2.78 2.33 11.80
C ARG A 159 -4.28 2.28 11.51
N ALA A 160 -5.04 3.24 12.02
CA ALA A 160 -6.48 3.33 11.77
C ALA A 160 -6.76 3.57 10.28
N VAL A 161 -6.04 4.50 9.64
CA VAL A 161 -6.16 4.77 8.20
C VAL A 161 -5.89 3.50 7.38
N VAL A 162 -4.76 2.83 7.63
CA VAL A 162 -4.42 1.60 6.91
C VAL A 162 -5.43 0.49 7.17
N GLY A 163 -5.87 0.32 8.42
CA GLY A 163 -6.87 -0.68 8.78
C GLY A 163 -8.20 -0.46 8.07
N VAL A 164 -8.67 0.78 8.01
CA VAL A 164 -9.89 1.13 7.26
C VAL A 164 -9.72 0.85 5.78
N VAL A 165 -8.61 1.30 5.16
CA VAL A 165 -8.36 1.07 3.72
C VAL A 165 -8.34 -0.41 3.39
N VAL A 166 -7.65 -1.24 4.18
CA VAL A 166 -7.60 -2.70 3.97
C VAL A 166 -9.00 -3.31 4.07
N ALA A 167 -9.78 -2.96 5.10
CA ALA A 167 -11.12 -3.51 5.32
C ALA A 167 -12.11 -3.13 4.20
N ILE A 168 -12.11 -1.87 3.76
CA ILE A 168 -13.02 -1.45 2.67
C ILE A 168 -12.58 -1.99 1.31
N THR A 169 -11.28 -2.22 1.09
CA THR A 169 -10.78 -2.85 -0.14
C THR A 169 -11.22 -4.31 -0.23
N ASP A 170 -11.18 -5.05 0.87
CA ASP A 170 -11.67 -6.42 0.93
C ASP A 170 -13.17 -6.47 0.58
N LEU A 171 -13.98 -5.64 1.24
CA LEU A 171 -15.40 -5.50 0.94
C LEU A 171 -15.67 -5.11 -0.52
N TRP A 172 -14.91 -4.16 -1.06
CA TRP A 172 -15.04 -3.73 -2.45
C TRP A 172 -14.78 -4.87 -3.44
N LEU A 173 -13.72 -5.65 -3.21
CA LEU A 173 -13.39 -6.81 -4.06
C LEU A 173 -14.38 -7.98 -3.93
N GLU A 174 -15.12 -8.07 -2.81
CA GLU A 174 -16.20 -9.04 -2.65
C GLU A 174 -17.46 -8.67 -3.44
N SER A 175 -17.65 -7.40 -3.82
CA SER A 175 -18.85 -6.87 -4.47
C SER A 175 -19.09 -7.39 -5.91
N GLY A 176 -18.17 -8.16 -6.48
CA GLY A 176 -18.34 -8.84 -7.77
C GLY A 176 -17.19 -8.64 -8.76
N PRO A 177 -17.34 -9.14 -10.00
CA PRO A 177 -16.28 -9.12 -10.99
C PRO A 177 -16.00 -7.73 -11.60
N THR A 178 -16.92 -6.78 -11.42
CA THR A 178 -16.76 -5.38 -11.87
C THR A 178 -17.14 -4.48 -10.72
N PRO A 179 -16.24 -4.28 -9.75
CA PRO A 179 -16.49 -3.42 -8.61
C PRO A 179 -16.73 -1.97 -9.07
N ALA A 180 -17.60 -1.25 -8.37
CA ALA A 180 -17.85 0.16 -8.64
C ALA A 180 -16.70 1.02 -8.07
N ASP A 181 -15.71 1.31 -8.90
CA ASP A 181 -14.47 2.01 -8.51
C ASP A 181 -14.77 3.40 -7.94
N ALA A 182 -15.71 4.12 -8.55
CA ALA A 182 -16.10 5.47 -8.12
C ALA A 182 -16.68 5.46 -6.70
N GLU A 183 -17.51 4.48 -6.37
CA GLU A 183 -18.09 4.33 -5.03
C GLU A 183 -17.00 4.01 -4.00
N PHE A 184 -16.09 3.09 -4.33
CA PHE A 184 -14.95 2.78 -3.46
C PHE A 184 -14.10 4.02 -3.19
N VAL A 185 -13.75 4.78 -4.24
CA VAL A 185 -12.94 6.00 -4.12
C VAL A 185 -13.63 7.04 -3.26
N ASP A 186 -14.96 7.22 -3.42
CA ASP A 186 -15.74 8.16 -2.62
C ASP A 186 -15.75 7.74 -1.15
N GLN A 187 -16.07 6.49 -0.85
CA GLN A 187 -16.13 5.98 0.53
C GLN A 187 -14.76 6.03 1.20
N ALA A 188 -13.69 5.60 0.50
CA ALA A 188 -12.33 5.67 1.02
C ALA A 188 -11.91 7.11 1.35
N THR A 189 -12.24 8.06 0.46
CA THR A 189 -11.95 9.47 0.65
C THR A 189 -12.62 10.03 1.91
N GLU A 190 -13.93 9.79 2.08
CA GLU A 190 -14.71 10.33 3.20
C GLU A 190 -14.28 9.68 4.54
N LEU A 191 -14.07 8.37 4.57
CA LEU A 191 -13.67 7.67 5.79
C LEU A 191 -12.29 8.12 6.26
N VAL A 192 -11.33 8.17 5.34
CA VAL A 192 -9.96 8.58 5.69
C VAL A 192 -9.89 10.06 6.04
N TRP A 193 -10.63 10.92 5.32
CA TRP A 193 -10.74 12.33 5.69
C TRP A 193 -11.33 12.50 7.10
N GLY A 194 -12.38 11.76 7.42
CA GLY A 194 -12.98 11.80 8.77
C GLY A 194 -12.00 11.46 9.89
N LEU A 195 -11.10 10.49 9.68
CA LEU A 195 -10.05 10.15 10.64
C LEU A 195 -9.03 11.29 10.80
N ILE A 196 -8.59 11.88 9.70
CA ILE A 196 -7.62 12.98 9.69
C ILE A 196 -8.23 14.24 10.31
N ASP A 197 -9.43 14.63 9.91
CA ASP A 197 -10.15 15.80 10.44
C ASP A 197 -10.40 15.63 11.95
N GLY A 198 -10.83 14.46 12.39
CA GLY A 198 -11.00 14.16 13.82
C GLY A 198 -9.70 14.26 14.62
N PHE A 199 -8.56 13.88 14.05
CA PHE A 199 -7.25 14.04 14.67
C PHE A 199 -6.85 15.52 14.78
N LEU A 200 -7.06 16.30 13.72
CA LEU A 200 -6.74 17.73 13.69
C LEU A 200 -7.63 18.55 14.65
N ARG A 201 -8.94 18.29 14.66
CA ARG A 201 -9.90 18.96 15.56
C ARG A 201 -9.58 18.79 17.03
N ARG A 202 -9.06 17.63 17.45
CA ARG A 202 -8.63 17.42 18.84
C ARG A 202 -7.48 18.35 19.25
N GLN A 203 -6.77 18.90 18.27
CA GLN A 203 -5.67 19.86 18.47
C GLN A 203 -6.11 21.32 18.25
N GLY A 204 -7.42 21.56 18.09
CA GLY A 204 -7.96 22.90 17.81
C GLY A 204 -7.75 23.35 16.35
N ILE A 205 -7.33 22.46 15.47
CA ILE A 205 -7.11 22.76 14.05
C ILE A 205 -8.37 22.40 13.28
N THR A 206 -8.96 23.40 12.60
CA THR A 206 -10.07 23.20 11.67
C THR A 206 -9.55 23.32 10.25
N ALA A 207 -9.47 22.19 9.56
CA ALA A 207 -9.11 22.16 8.15
C ALA A 207 -10.36 22.18 7.30
N ALA A 208 -10.49 23.17 6.42
CA ALA A 208 -11.58 23.20 5.45
C ALA A 208 -11.31 22.17 4.34
N PRO A 209 -12.27 21.27 4.04
CA PRO A 209 -12.05 20.19 3.07
C PRO A 209 -11.78 20.67 1.64
N ASP A 210 -12.18 21.90 1.34
CA ASP A 210 -12.08 22.54 0.01
C ASP A 210 -10.98 23.60 -0.09
N THR A 211 -10.20 23.79 0.98
CA THR A 211 -9.05 24.72 0.99
C THR A 211 -7.75 23.93 0.82
N PRO A 212 -6.81 24.41 -0.03
CA PRO A 212 -5.51 23.74 -0.18
C PRO A 212 -4.81 23.49 1.15
N ILE A 213 -4.22 22.32 1.30
CA ILE A 213 -3.60 21.88 2.56
C ILE A 213 -2.59 22.90 3.06
N PHE A 214 -1.71 23.41 2.18
CA PHE A 214 -0.68 24.38 2.56
C PHE A 214 -1.27 25.70 3.08
N THR A 215 -2.45 26.13 2.61
CA THR A 215 -3.13 27.34 3.08
C THR A 215 -3.56 27.19 4.53
N THR A 216 -4.23 26.08 4.85
CA THR A 216 -4.60 25.75 6.24
C THR A 216 -3.36 25.69 7.15
N LEU A 217 -2.26 25.10 6.67
CA LEU A 217 -1.02 25.02 7.42
C LEU A 217 -0.41 26.42 7.69
N ALA A 218 -0.46 27.31 6.70
CA ALA A 218 0.03 28.68 6.84
C ALA A 218 -0.82 29.49 7.84
N GLU A 219 -2.15 29.33 7.82
CA GLU A 219 -3.07 29.98 8.76
C GLU A 219 -2.83 29.52 10.20
N VAL A 220 -2.64 28.21 10.41
CA VAL A 220 -2.30 27.64 11.74
C VAL A 220 -0.98 28.20 12.26
N ASN A 221 0.05 28.30 11.41
CA ASN A 221 1.34 28.88 11.78
C ASN A 221 1.22 30.36 12.16
N GLN A 222 0.45 31.14 11.40
CA GLN A 222 0.24 32.57 11.69
C GLN A 222 -0.53 32.77 12.99
N ALA A 223 -1.58 32.01 13.24
CA ALA A 223 -2.36 32.09 14.47
C ALA A 223 -1.51 31.82 15.72
N ARG A 224 -0.65 30.79 15.67
CA ARG A 224 0.21 30.42 16.80
C ARG A 224 1.45 31.31 16.98
N ALA A 225 1.85 32.05 15.97
CA ALA A 225 2.92 33.06 16.09
C ALA A 225 2.41 34.37 16.70
N ALA A 226 1.10 34.56 16.78
CA ALA A 226 0.44 35.76 17.36
C ALA A 226 0.07 35.59 18.85
N ASP A 227 0.11 34.35 19.37
CA ASP A 227 -0.09 33.99 20.77
C ASP A 227 1.25 33.90 21.51
#